data_a26b928defa8114c9c3b06b628e90bbb
#
_entry.id   a26b928defa8114c9c3b06b628e90bbb
#
_cell.length_a   1.000
_cell.length_b   1.000
_cell.length_c   1.000
_cell.angle_alpha   90.00
_cell.angle_beta   90.00
_cell.angle_gamma   90.00
#
_symmetry.space_group_name_H-M   'P 1'
#
loop_
_entity.id
_entity.type
_entity.pdbx_description
1 polymer ?
#
loop_
_entity_poly.entity_id
_entity_poly.type
_entity_poly.pdbx_seq_one_letter_code
_entity_poly.pdbx_strand_id
1 'polypeptide(L)'
;MSELDNKKRIAVALGDFDGMHRAHQTVITGASDAMIYCVNNKFSLLQKSIFEKRYKNVLFADFDEIKNMNGKSFIDEILIGRFDAGIILCGFNFCFGKNASWSALDLRQYLESKNIWVRILEHLDFEGEPISSTRIRKAVSNGEIGLANEMLGYNFTFENEVIEGDKRGGEIIGYPTINQHLPQGLVVPKFGVYESRTFVAGKEYKSFTNIGMRPTWRVDEPLSETHIFNFNKNLYGENIRIELVRYLREEKKFSSVDEIRKQLNYDKSSII
;
A
#
# COMPACT_ATOMS: atom_id res chain seq x y z
N MET A 1 42.20 -3.40 -29.26
CA MET A 1 40.80 -3.07 -29.04
C MET A 1 40.32 -4.10 -28.04
N SER A 2 40.30 -3.73 -26.77
CA SER A 2 39.94 -4.59 -25.65
C SER A 2 38.41 -4.85 -25.75
N GLU A 3 38.03 -6.11 -25.59
CA GLU A 3 36.69 -6.56 -25.26
C GLU A 3 36.26 -5.84 -23.98
N LEU A 4 35.78 -4.59 -24.10
CA LEU A 4 35.13 -3.88 -23.01
C LEU A 4 33.81 -4.59 -22.75
N ASP A 5 33.84 -5.30 -21.66
CA ASP A 5 32.82 -5.94 -20.87
C ASP A 5 31.40 -5.40 -21.25
N ASN A 6 30.68 -6.19 -22.04
CA ASN A 6 29.30 -5.94 -22.44
C ASN A 6 28.35 -6.29 -21.29
N LYS A 7 28.77 -5.97 -20.06
CA LYS A 7 27.97 -6.16 -18.85
C LYS A 7 26.84 -5.14 -18.90
N LYS A 8 25.64 -5.60 -19.20
CA LYS A 8 24.43 -4.76 -19.22
C LYS A 8 24.23 -4.15 -17.83
N ARG A 9 24.60 -2.88 -17.69
CA ARG A 9 24.36 -2.12 -16.46
C ARG A 9 22.86 -2.12 -16.13
N ILE A 10 22.51 -2.19 -14.85
CA ILE A 10 21.12 -2.28 -14.44
C ILE A 10 20.43 -0.92 -14.41
N ALA A 11 19.13 -0.93 -14.61
CA ALA A 11 18.27 0.20 -14.30
C ALA A 11 17.84 0.15 -12.83
N VAL A 12 17.89 1.29 -12.13
CA VAL A 12 17.49 1.41 -10.73
C VAL A 12 16.41 2.47 -10.58
N ALA A 13 15.26 2.08 -10.06
CA ALA A 13 14.18 2.99 -9.67
C ALA A 13 14.33 3.36 -8.20
N LEU A 14 14.44 4.67 -7.91
CA LEU A 14 14.63 5.22 -6.57
C LEU A 14 13.37 5.90 -6.06
N GLY A 15 12.98 5.61 -4.83
CA GLY A 15 11.85 6.26 -4.17
C GLY A 15 11.46 5.60 -2.85
N ASP A 16 10.51 6.21 -2.15
CA ASP A 16 9.89 5.61 -0.96
C ASP A 16 8.91 4.50 -1.34
N PHE A 17 8.25 4.64 -2.47
CA PHE A 17 7.28 3.71 -3.05
C PHE A 17 6.12 3.31 -2.11
N ASP A 18 5.84 4.11 -1.05
CA ASP A 18 4.71 3.84 -0.17
C ASP A 18 3.40 3.83 -0.96
N GLY A 19 2.68 2.69 -0.89
CA GLY A 19 1.47 2.45 -1.65
C GLY A 19 1.68 2.15 -3.13
N MET A 20 2.90 2.24 -3.68
CA MET A 20 3.16 2.00 -5.11
C MET A 20 2.03 2.54 -6.01
N HIS A 21 1.58 3.77 -5.73
CA HIS A 21 0.51 4.45 -6.44
C HIS A 21 0.87 4.73 -7.91
N ARG A 22 -0.11 5.15 -8.72
CA ARG A 22 0.04 5.33 -10.18
C ARG A 22 1.27 6.15 -10.56
N ALA A 23 1.58 7.23 -9.82
CA ALA A 23 2.79 8.01 -10.09
C ALA A 23 4.08 7.21 -9.80
N HIS A 24 4.12 6.34 -8.78
CA HIS A 24 5.24 5.43 -8.57
C HIS A 24 5.33 4.36 -9.68
N GLN A 25 4.18 3.85 -10.13
CA GLN A 25 4.13 2.87 -11.22
C GLN A 25 4.73 3.44 -12.51
N THR A 26 4.54 4.73 -12.82
CA THR A 26 5.17 5.36 -13.98
C THR A 26 6.69 5.41 -13.88
N VAL A 27 7.24 5.50 -12.65
CA VAL A 27 8.71 5.46 -12.45
C VAL A 27 9.26 4.10 -12.86
N ILE A 28 8.62 3.01 -12.43
CA ILE A 28 9.11 1.65 -12.69
C ILE A 28 8.81 1.15 -14.10
N THR A 29 7.71 1.59 -14.74
CA THR A 29 7.38 1.19 -16.13
C THR A 29 8.35 1.76 -17.16
N GLY A 30 9.19 2.71 -16.79
CA GLY A 30 10.24 3.25 -17.64
C GLY A 30 11.38 2.27 -17.97
N ALA A 31 11.49 1.16 -17.18
CA ALA A 31 12.40 0.04 -17.46
C ALA A 31 11.82 -1.22 -16.82
N SER A 32 11.33 -2.15 -17.65
CA SER A 32 10.62 -3.36 -17.20
C SER A 32 11.42 -4.27 -16.25
N ASP A 33 12.75 -4.21 -16.31
CA ASP A 33 13.68 -5.00 -15.51
C ASP A 33 14.39 -4.16 -14.44
N ALA A 34 13.89 -2.95 -14.14
CA ALA A 34 14.51 -2.08 -13.16
C ALA A 34 14.48 -2.72 -11.77
N MET A 35 15.61 -2.62 -11.08
CA MET A 35 15.64 -2.88 -9.64
C MET A 35 14.93 -1.72 -8.92
N ILE A 36 13.96 -2.04 -8.09
CA ILE A 36 13.26 -1.08 -7.24
C ILE A 36 14.05 -0.94 -5.94
N TYR A 37 14.62 0.24 -5.70
CA TYR A 37 15.33 0.53 -4.47
C TYR A 37 14.52 1.47 -3.59
N CYS A 38 13.90 0.88 -2.56
CA CYS A 38 13.11 1.61 -1.58
C CYS A 38 14.03 2.25 -0.55
N VAL A 39 14.18 3.58 -0.60
CA VAL A 39 15.08 4.34 0.30
C VAL A 39 14.47 4.60 1.68
N ASN A 40 13.17 4.37 1.85
CA ASN A 40 12.46 4.54 3.11
C ASN A 40 11.47 3.38 3.31
N ASN A 41 11.52 2.76 4.49
CA ASN A 41 10.72 1.57 4.81
C ASN A 41 9.33 1.93 5.39
N LYS A 42 8.71 3.01 4.92
CA LYS A 42 7.33 3.37 5.30
C LYS A 42 6.34 2.64 4.41
N PHE A 43 5.61 1.71 5.01
CA PHE A 43 4.56 0.92 4.35
C PHE A 43 3.20 1.27 4.95
N SER A 44 2.77 2.51 4.78
CA SER A 44 1.51 3.00 5.36
C SER A 44 0.30 2.85 4.45
N LEU A 45 0.50 2.68 3.15
CA LEU A 45 -0.58 2.51 2.17
C LEU A 45 -0.66 1.09 1.60
N LEU A 46 0.42 0.33 1.70
CA LEU A 46 0.49 -1.05 1.25
C LEU A 46 1.45 -1.82 2.16
N GLN A 47 1.01 -2.94 2.73
CA GLN A 47 1.87 -3.77 3.56
C GLN A 47 3.10 -4.26 2.79
N LYS A 48 4.24 -4.29 3.47
CA LYS A 48 5.51 -4.78 2.89
C LYS A 48 5.37 -6.17 2.30
N SER A 49 4.69 -7.08 2.99
CA SER A 49 4.46 -8.46 2.54
C SER A 49 3.66 -8.54 1.23
N ILE A 50 2.68 -7.64 1.04
CA ILE A 50 1.90 -7.56 -0.20
C ILE A 50 2.74 -6.92 -1.30
N PHE A 51 3.53 -5.88 -0.96
CA PHE A 51 4.44 -5.21 -1.88
C PHE A 51 5.44 -6.22 -2.47
N GLU A 52 6.12 -7.02 -1.63
CA GLU A 52 7.10 -8.04 -2.04
C GLU A 52 6.48 -9.16 -2.89
N LYS A 53 5.24 -9.54 -2.62
CA LYS A 53 4.49 -10.51 -3.46
C LYS A 53 4.16 -9.94 -4.85
N ARG A 54 3.91 -8.63 -4.94
CA ARG A 54 3.43 -7.96 -6.17
C ARG A 54 4.56 -7.51 -7.08
N TYR A 55 5.68 -7.05 -6.50
CA TYR A 55 6.80 -6.49 -7.24
C TYR A 55 8.05 -7.36 -7.09
N LYS A 56 8.69 -7.64 -8.23
CA LYS A 56 9.97 -8.38 -8.27
C LYS A 56 11.13 -7.39 -8.26
N ASN A 57 12.35 -7.91 -8.01
CA ASN A 57 13.58 -7.12 -8.01
C ASN A 57 13.54 -5.92 -7.04
N VAL A 58 12.98 -6.13 -5.87
CA VAL A 58 12.87 -5.08 -4.83
C VAL A 58 13.99 -5.24 -3.82
N LEU A 59 14.68 -4.15 -3.53
CA LEU A 59 15.61 -4.03 -2.42
C LEU A 59 15.18 -2.88 -1.51
N PHE A 60 15.23 -3.13 -0.22
CA PHE A 60 14.98 -2.11 0.79
C PHE A 60 16.32 -1.61 1.32
N ALA A 61 16.46 -0.29 1.37
CA ALA A 61 17.61 0.31 2.02
C ALA A 61 17.59 0.00 3.52
N ASP A 62 18.75 -0.24 4.09
CA ASP A 62 18.93 -0.02 5.52
C ASP A 62 18.98 1.50 5.73
N PHE A 63 17.89 2.07 6.27
CA PHE A 63 17.78 3.50 6.46
C PHE A 63 18.85 4.03 7.43
N ASP A 64 19.26 3.24 8.41
CA ASP A 64 20.30 3.60 9.35
C ASP A 64 21.68 3.69 8.67
N GLU A 65 21.93 2.87 7.65
CA GLU A 65 23.11 2.94 6.81
C GLU A 65 23.14 4.25 5.98
N ILE A 66 22.04 4.58 5.32
CA ILE A 66 22.02 5.65 4.30
C ILE A 66 21.64 7.04 4.83
N LYS A 67 20.94 7.16 5.98
CA LYS A 67 20.39 8.44 6.49
C LYS A 67 21.44 9.52 6.74
N ASN A 68 22.69 9.11 7.07
CA ASN A 68 23.80 10.02 7.36
C ASN A 68 24.77 10.19 6.18
N MET A 69 24.59 9.43 5.08
CA MET A 69 25.42 9.57 3.90
C MET A 69 25.21 10.92 3.25
N ASN A 70 26.28 11.56 2.79
CA ASN A 70 26.12 12.68 1.88
C ASN A 70 25.67 12.19 0.50
N GLY A 71 25.09 13.07 -0.31
CA GLY A 71 24.55 12.65 -1.60
C GLY A 71 25.56 12.04 -2.54
N LYS A 72 26.80 12.54 -2.52
CA LYS A 72 27.89 12.04 -3.35
C LYS A 72 28.27 10.60 -2.96
N SER A 73 28.45 10.34 -1.65
CA SER A 73 28.71 8.98 -1.15
C SER A 73 27.58 8.01 -1.48
N PHE A 74 26.34 8.43 -1.33
CA PHE A 74 25.18 7.61 -1.73
C PHE A 74 25.25 7.22 -3.21
N ILE A 75 25.57 8.15 -4.09
CA ILE A 75 25.71 7.86 -5.52
C ILE A 75 26.89 6.93 -5.79
N ASP A 76 28.07 7.28 -5.30
CA ASP A 76 29.31 6.57 -5.65
C ASP A 76 29.36 5.16 -5.03
N GLU A 77 28.95 5.01 -3.77
CA GLU A 77 29.06 3.75 -3.04
C GLU A 77 27.86 2.82 -3.30
N ILE A 78 26.63 3.38 -3.33
CA ILE A 78 25.43 2.56 -3.48
C ILE A 78 25.04 2.41 -4.95
N LEU A 79 24.80 3.51 -5.67
CA LEU A 79 24.25 3.41 -7.03
C LEU A 79 25.29 2.88 -8.02
N ILE A 80 26.54 3.33 -7.92
CA ILE A 80 27.61 2.90 -8.81
C ILE A 80 28.32 1.67 -8.25
N GLY A 81 28.83 1.75 -7.02
CA GLY A 81 29.69 0.72 -6.45
C GLY A 81 28.94 -0.59 -6.17
N ARG A 82 27.75 -0.52 -5.55
CA ARG A 82 26.96 -1.70 -5.18
C ARG A 82 26.08 -2.22 -6.32
N PHE A 83 25.46 -1.32 -7.08
CA PHE A 83 24.43 -1.71 -8.08
C PHE A 83 24.93 -1.69 -9.52
N ASP A 84 26.09 -1.12 -9.81
CA ASP A 84 26.57 -0.93 -11.19
C ASP A 84 25.49 -0.32 -12.08
N ALA A 85 24.81 0.72 -11.56
CA ALA A 85 23.68 1.35 -12.21
C ALA A 85 24.09 2.06 -13.50
N GLY A 86 23.37 1.81 -14.58
CA GLY A 86 23.54 2.50 -15.87
C GLY A 86 22.42 3.48 -16.17
N ILE A 87 21.26 3.25 -15.57
CA ILE A 87 20.08 4.11 -15.69
C ILE A 87 19.48 4.29 -14.32
N ILE A 88 19.19 5.53 -13.93
CA ILE A 88 18.46 5.85 -12.72
C ILE A 88 17.10 6.44 -13.08
N LEU A 89 16.06 5.97 -12.39
CA LEU A 89 14.68 6.43 -12.54
C LEU A 89 14.21 6.97 -11.18
N CYS A 90 13.71 8.19 -11.13
CA CYS A 90 13.14 8.75 -9.90
C CYS A 90 12.05 9.79 -10.20
N GLY A 91 11.23 10.10 -9.21
CA GLY A 91 10.29 11.22 -9.30
C GLY A 91 11.00 12.57 -9.19
N PHE A 92 10.35 13.61 -9.69
CA PHE A 92 10.87 14.99 -9.65
C PHE A 92 11.14 15.50 -8.22
N ASN A 93 10.39 15.00 -7.25
CA ASN A 93 10.48 15.38 -5.83
C ASN A 93 11.40 14.45 -5.01
N PHE A 94 12.15 13.58 -5.67
CA PHE A 94 13.09 12.70 -4.99
C PHE A 94 14.22 13.50 -4.36
N CYS A 95 14.40 13.33 -3.06
CA CYS A 95 15.48 13.93 -2.29
C CYS A 95 16.21 12.85 -1.50
N PHE A 96 17.53 13.01 -1.34
CA PHE A 96 18.39 12.03 -0.68
C PHE A 96 19.61 12.73 -0.03
N GLY A 97 20.49 11.93 0.55
CA GLY A 97 21.62 12.46 1.30
C GLY A 97 21.22 12.98 2.68
N LYS A 98 22.19 13.26 3.52
CA LYS A 98 21.95 13.73 4.89
C LYS A 98 21.02 14.95 4.89
N ASN A 99 19.94 14.88 5.67
CA ASN A 99 18.89 15.89 5.76
C ASN A 99 18.20 16.21 4.42
N ALA A 100 18.11 15.22 3.50
CA ALA A 100 17.54 15.40 2.16
C ALA A 100 18.18 16.58 1.37
N SER A 101 19.48 16.76 1.53
CA SER A 101 20.23 17.93 0.99
C SER A 101 20.50 17.83 -0.52
N TRP A 102 20.21 16.71 -1.17
CA TRP A 102 20.36 16.49 -2.61
C TRP A 102 19.00 16.22 -3.25
N SER A 103 18.76 16.84 -4.38
CA SER A 103 17.56 16.68 -5.20
C SER A 103 17.77 15.71 -6.38
N ALA A 104 16.70 15.39 -7.09
CA ALA A 104 16.76 14.65 -8.35
C ALA A 104 17.60 15.41 -9.42
N LEU A 105 17.61 16.73 -9.41
CA LEU A 105 18.44 17.53 -10.33
C LEU A 105 19.93 17.43 -10.00
N ASP A 106 20.29 17.48 -8.70
CA ASP A 106 21.68 17.29 -8.25
C ASP A 106 22.18 15.87 -8.63
N LEU A 107 21.31 14.86 -8.48
CA LEU A 107 21.57 13.49 -8.93
C LEU A 107 21.91 13.45 -10.41
N ARG A 108 21.07 14.07 -11.26
CA ARG A 108 21.28 14.13 -12.71
C ARG A 108 22.59 14.82 -13.05
N GLN A 109 22.82 16.01 -12.52
CA GLN A 109 24.02 16.80 -12.79
C GLN A 109 25.30 16.03 -12.43
N TYR A 110 25.30 15.33 -11.27
CA TYR A 110 26.46 14.56 -10.85
C TYR A 110 26.71 13.33 -11.72
N LEU A 111 25.66 12.65 -12.17
CA LEU A 111 25.77 11.41 -12.97
C LEU A 111 26.02 11.64 -14.45
N GLU A 112 25.65 12.80 -14.99
CA GLU A 112 25.95 13.16 -16.40
C GLU A 112 27.45 13.04 -16.73
N SER A 113 28.32 13.48 -15.80
CA SER A 113 29.79 13.37 -15.95
C SER A 113 30.32 11.94 -15.92
N LYS A 114 29.48 10.95 -15.52
CA LYS A 114 29.82 9.55 -15.37
C LYS A 114 29.21 8.64 -16.43
N ASN A 115 28.57 9.20 -17.46
CA ASN A 115 27.83 8.48 -18.50
C ASN A 115 26.76 7.55 -17.95
N ILE A 116 26.03 7.98 -16.90
CA ILE A 116 24.88 7.30 -16.31
C ILE A 116 23.65 8.16 -16.58
N TRP A 117 22.63 7.57 -17.18
CA TRP A 117 21.41 8.25 -17.53
C TRP A 117 20.47 8.41 -16.32
N VAL A 118 19.93 9.61 -16.14
CA VAL A 118 18.93 9.89 -15.11
C VAL A 118 17.64 10.34 -15.75
N ARG A 119 16.60 9.55 -15.60
CA ARG A 119 15.23 9.91 -16.00
C ARG A 119 14.47 10.39 -14.77
N ILE A 120 14.21 11.69 -14.73
CA ILE A 120 13.36 12.29 -13.72
C ILE A 120 11.95 12.35 -14.30
N LEU A 121 10.99 11.72 -13.61
CA LEU A 121 9.59 11.74 -14.02
C LEU A 121 8.86 12.90 -13.34
N GLU A 122 8.05 13.58 -14.12
CA GLU A 122 7.18 14.64 -13.62
C GLU A 122 6.04 14.04 -12.77
N HIS A 123 5.31 14.90 -12.06
CA HIS A 123 4.14 14.47 -11.33
C HIS A 123 3.06 13.95 -12.28
N LEU A 124 2.29 12.99 -11.78
CA LEU A 124 1.07 12.52 -12.41
C LEU A 124 -0.11 13.13 -11.66
N ASP A 125 -0.96 13.85 -12.39
CA ASP A 125 -2.14 14.46 -11.79
C ASP A 125 -3.37 13.55 -11.88
N PHE A 126 -4.23 13.69 -10.88
CA PHE A 126 -5.57 13.16 -10.87
C PHE A 126 -6.53 14.25 -10.35
N GLU A 127 -7.55 14.59 -11.14
CA GLU A 127 -8.49 15.69 -10.85
C GLU A 127 -7.80 17.04 -10.61
N GLY A 128 -6.75 17.34 -11.39
CA GLY A 128 -6.02 18.61 -11.34
C GLY A 128 -5.05 18.79 -10.18
N GLU A 129 -4.82 17.75 -9.38
CA GLU A 129 -3.86 17.76 -8.28
C GLU A 129 -2.90 16.56 -8.38
N PRO A 130 -1.62 16.72 -7.97
CA PRO A 130 -0.64 15.64 -7.98
C PRO A 130 -1.06 14.42 -7.15
N ILE A 131 -0.85 13.23 -7.70
CA ILE A 131 -0.95 11.98 -6.94
C ILE A 131 0.24 11.89 -5.99
N SER A 132 -0.04 11.73 -4.71
CA SER A 132 1.00 11.55 -3.68
C SER A 132 0.53 10.63 -2.55
N SER A 133 1.47 9.96 -1.87
CA SER A 133 1.15 9.13 -0.71
C SER A 133 0.43 9.92 0.39
N THR A 134 0.75 11.21 0.57
CA THR A 134 0.09 12.07 1.56
C THR A 134 -1.38 12.32 1.20
N ARG A 135 -1.69 12.63 -0.07
CA ARG A 135 -3.06 12.82 -0.54
C ARG A 135 -3.87 11.53 -0.41
N ILE A 136 -3.27 10.40 -0.76
CA ILE A 136 -3.92 9.08 -0.64
C ILE A 136 -4.20 8.72 0.82
N ARG A 137 -3.24 8.92 1.74
CA ARG A 137 -3.48 8.69 3.18
C ARG A 137 -4.64 9.53 3.70
N LYS A 138 -4.72 10.79 3.31
CA LYS A 138 -5.83 11.67 3.67
C LYS A 138 -7.18 11.15 3.14
N ALA A 139 -7.22 10.73 1.88
CA ALA A 139 -8.43 10.16 1.28
C ALA A 139 -8.88 8.88 2.03
N VAL A 140 -7.95 7.96 2.34
CA VAL A 140 -8.26 6.75 3.12
C VAL A 140 -8.80 7.11 4.51
N SER A 141 -8.13 8.02 5.24
CA SER A 141 -8.56 8.42 6.59
C SER A 141 -9.89 9.19 6.60
N ASN A 142 -10.28 9.81 5.49
CA ASN A 142 -11.58 10.49 5.33
C ASN A 142 -12.70 9.54 4.87
N GLY A 143 -12.39 8.29 4.48
CA GLY A 143 -13.37 7.35 3.91
C GLY A 143 -13.61 7.54 2.41
N GLU A 144 -12.81 8.37 1.75
CA GLU A 144 -12.84 8.62 0.30
C GLU A 144 -12.11 7.49 -0.45
N ILE A 145 -12.53 6.23 -0.17
CA ILE A 145 -11.83 5.03 -0.66
C ILE A 145 -11.83 4.95 -2.19
N GLY A 146 -12.91 5.34 -2.85
CA GLY A 146 -12.95 5.39 -4.31
C GLY A 146 -11.85 6.29 -4.88
N LEU A 147 -11.72 7.51 -4.35
CA LEU A 147 -10.67 8.46 -4.72
C LEU A 147 -9.26 7.89 -4.44
N ALA A 148 -9.07 7.24 -3.28
CA ALA A 148 -7.81 6.60 -2.94
C ALA A 148 -7.45 5.48 -3.93
N ASN A 149 -8.43 4.63 -4.29
CA ASN A 149 -8.26 3.52 -5.22
C ASN A 149 -7.89 4.01 -6.63
N GLU A 150 -8.53 5.09 -7.12
CA GLU A 150 -8.19 5.70 -8.41
C GLU A 150 -6.74 6.21 -8.43
N MET A 151 -6.27 6.84 -7.35
CA MET A 151 -4.88 7.28 -7.24
C MET A 151 -3.90 6.13 -7.05
N LEU A 152 -4.29 5.08 -6.33
CA LEU A 152 -3.49 3.87 -6.15
C LEU A 152 -3.38 3.07 -7.45
N GLY A 153 -4.44 3.02 -8.27
CA GLY A 153 -4.57 2.13 -9.41
C GLY A 153 -4.94 0.68 -9.02
N TYR A 154 -5.34 0.48 -7.76
CA TYR A 154 -5.83 -0.78 -7.21
C TYR A 154 -6.65 -0.49 -5.94
N ASN A 155 -7.47 -1.44 -5.48
CA ASN A 155 -8.25 -1.27 -4.26
C ASN A 155 -7.33 -1.27 -3.02
N PHE A 156 -7.56 -0.30 -2.10
CA PHE A 156 -6.87 -0.28 -0.82
C PHE A 156 -7.04 -1.61 -0.12
N THR A 157 -5.94 -2.23 0.26
CA THR A 157 -5.90 -3.65 0.64
C THR A 157 -5.10 -3.88 1.91
N PHE A 158 -5.56 -4.84 2.70
CA PHE A 158 -4.82 -5.38 3.84
C PHE A 158 -4.99 -6.90 3.92
N GLU A 159 -4.03 -7.55 4.56
CA GLU A 159 -4.01 -8.99 4.80
C GLU A 159 -3.54 -9.24 6.22
N ASN A 160 -4.30 -9.99 7.01
CA ASN A 160 -3.90 -10.39 8.35
C ASN A 160 -4.58 -11.72 8.74
N GLU A 161 -4.14 -12.29 9.85
CA GLU A 161 -4.70 -13.49 10.41
C GLU A 161 -6.13 -13.26 10.92
N VAL A 162 -7.02 -14.21 10.65
CA VAL A 162 -8.39 -14.23 11.18
C VAL A 162 -8.36 -14.70 12.63
N ILE A 163 -8.81 -13.82 13.52
CA ILE A 163 -8.89 -14.06 14.98
C ILE A 163 -10.30 -14.40 15.42
N GLU A 164 -10.43 -15.01 16.60
CA GLU A 164 -11.74 -15.24 17.20
C GLU A 164 -12.44 -13.93 17.56
N GLY A 165 -13.71 -13.82 17.18
CA GLY A 165 -14.61 -12.74 17.56
C GLY A 165 -15.62 -13.18 18.62
N ASP A 166 -16.54 -12.27 19.02
CA ASP A 166 -17.58 -12.57 20.04
C ASP A 166 -18.68 -13.53 19.58
N LYS A 167 -18.63 -14.05 18.35
CA LYS A 167 -19.59 -15.01 17.75
C LYS A 167 -21.07 -14.52 17.70
N ARG A 168 -21.36 -13.34 18.28
CA ARG A 168 -22.74 -12.79 18.35
C ARG A 168 -23.34 -12.48 17.00
N GLY A 169 -22.52 -12.09 16.01
CA GLY A 169 -22.97 -11.75 14.66
C GLY A 169 -23.53 -12.96 13.90
N GLY A 170 -22.91 -14.12 14.03
CA GLY A 170 -23.34 -15.35 13.36
C GLY A 170 -24.58 -15.97 13.96
N GLU A 171 -24.59 -16.19 15.27
CA GLU A 171 -25.63 -16.96 15.97
C GLU A 171 -26.94 -16.16 16.14
N ILE A 172 -26.83 -14.87 16.44
CA ILE A 172 -28.01 -14.04 16.77
C ILE A 172 -28.52 -13.26 15.54
N ILE A 173 -27.61 -12.69 14.75
CA ILE A 173 -27.96 -11.80 13.65
C ILE A 173 -28.10 -12.55 12.32
N GLY A 174 -27.42 -13.69 12.16
CA GLY A 174 -27.41 -14.49 10.91
C GLY A 174 -26.39 -13.97 9.88
N TYR A 175 -25.46 -13.12 10.31
CA TYR A 175 -24.39 -12.56 9.50
C TYR A 175 -23.02 -12.91 10.12
N PRO A 176 -22.50 -14.14 9.93
CA PRO A 176 -21.18 -14.49 10.45
C PRO A 176 -20.10 -13.60 9.84
N THR A 177 -19.16 -13.16 10.67
CA THR A 177 -18.04 -12.33 10.28
C THR A 177 -16.71 -12.98 10.65
N ILE A 178 -15.70 -12.74 9.83
CA ILE A 178 -14.30 -12.92 10.22
C ILE A 178 -13.80 -11.62 10.84
N ASN A 179 -12.90 -11.73 11.81
CA ASN A 179 -12.33 -10.60 12.53
C ASN A 179 -10.83 -10.57 12.31
N GLN A 180 -10.27 -9.40 12.02
CA GLN A 180 -8.83 -9.21 11.83
C GLN A 180 -8.41 -7.87 12.43
N HIS A 181 -7.27 -7.84 13.13
CA HIS A 181 -6.63 -6.57 13.44
C HIS A 181 -6.15 -5.89 12.15
N LEU A 182 -6.24 -4.58 12.08
CA LEU A 182 -5.59 -3.87 11.00
C LEU A 182 -4.06 -4.00 11.16
N PRO A 183 -3.32 -4.21 10.06
CA PRO A 183 -1.87 -4.34 10.13
C PRO A 183 -1.21 -3.11 10.74
N GLN A 184 -0.27 -3.32 11.65
CA GLN A 184 0.45 -2.24 12.30
C GLN A 184 1.20 -1.37 11.27
N GLY A 185 1.12 -0.06 11.43
CA GLY A 185 1.74 0.91 10.52
C GLY A 185 0.92 1.24 9.27
N LEU A 186 -0.12 0.45 8.94
CA LEU A 186 -1.04 0.78 7.86
C LEU A 186 -1.91 1.98 8.26
N VAL A 187 -2.18 2.88 7.31
CA VAL A 187 -3.13 3.98 7.55
C VAL A 187 -4.50 3.41 7.87
N VAL A 188 -5.09 3.92 8.96
CA VAL A 188 -6.42 3.47 9.40
C VAL A 188 -7.48 4.15 8.54
N PRO A 189 -8.33 3.39 7.82
CA PRO A 189 -9.46 3.95 7.11
C PRO A 189 -10.46 4.60 8.10
N LYS A 190 -11.25 5.57 7.63
CA LYS A 190 -12.36 6.11 8.42
C LYS A 190 -13.22 4.98 8.97
N PHE A 191 -13.60 5.05 10.25
CA PHE A 191 -14.48 4.03 10.83
C PHE A 191 -15.85 4.02 10.15
N GLY A 192 -16.36 2.80 9.95
CA GLY A 192 -17.64 2.58 9.27
C GLY A 192 -17.65 1.32 8.40
N VAL A 193 -18.69 1.18 7.62
CA VAL A 193 -18.95 0.02 6.78
C VAL A 193 -18.55 0.29 5.34
N TYR A 194 -17.87 -0.68 4.75
CA TYR A 194 -17.33 -0.64 3.39
C TYR A 194 -17.89 -1.79 2.56
N GLU A 195 -18.17 -1.54 1.29
CA GLU A 195 -18.15 -2.60 0.29
C GLU A 195 -16.71 -3.11 0.17
N SER A 196 -16.55 -4.43 0.17
CA SER A 196 -15.23 -5.06 0.11
C SER A 196 -15.23 -6.30 -0.76
N ARG A 197 -14.03 -6.76 -1.09
CA ARG A 197 -13.76 -8.06 -1.70
C ARG A 197 -12.83 -8.83 -0.80
N THR A 198 -13.17 -10.09 -0.56
CA THR A 198 -12.39 -11.00 0.29
C THR A 198 -11.83 -12.12 -0.56
N PHE A 199 -10.55 -12.42 -0.36
CA PHE A 199 -9.86 -13.46 -1.14
C PHE A 199 -9.55 -14.67 -0.25
N VAL A 200 -10.16 -15.79 -0.57
CA VAL A 200 -9.97 -17.07 0.15
C VAL A 200 -9.46 -18.11 -0.81
N ALA A 201 -8.32 -18.71 -0.55
CA ALA A 201 -7.68 -19.73 -1.39
C ALA A 201 -7.63 -19.33 -2.89
N GLY A 202 -7.29 -18.07 -3.17
CA GLY A 202 -7.18 -17.52 -4.53
C GLY A 202 -8.51 -17.19 -5.20
N LYS A 203 -9.66 -17.42 -4.55
CA LYS A 203 -10.98 -17.07 -5.07
C LYS A 203 -11.49 -15.78 -4.45
N GLU A 204 -12.04 -14.90 -5.28
CA GLU A 204 -12.68 -13.66 -4.86
C GLU A 204 -14.14 -13.88 -4.43
N TYR A 205 -14.52 -13.22 -3.33
CA TYR A 205 -15.89 -13.16 -2.81
C TYR A 205 -16.29 -11.72 -2.56
N LYS A 206 -17.52 -11.34 -2.92
CA LYS A 206 -18.10 -10.09 -2.46
C LYS A 206 -18.31 -10.13 -0.94
N SER A 207 -18.12 -8.99 -0.29
CA SER A 207 -18.23 -8.88 1.17
C SER A 207 -18.58 -7.44 1.56
N PHE A 208 -18.94 -7.23 2.80
CA PHE A 208 -18.84 -5.93 3.43
C PHE A 208 -17.97 -6.04 4.69
N THR A 209 -17.26 -4.98 4.98
CA THR A 209 -16.32 -4.89 6.10
C THR A 209 -16.65 -3.69 6.96
N ASN A 210 -16.89 -3.90 8.25
CA ASN A 210 -16.91 -2.84 9.24
C ASN A 210 -15.50 -2.63 9.77
N ILE A 211 -15.02 -1.39 9.78
CA ILE A 211 -13.77 -0.98 10.44
C ILE A 211 -14.16 -0.10 11.61
N GLY A 212 -13.73 -0.46 12.81
CA GLY A 212 -14.05 0.27 14.02
C GLY A 212 -13.06 -0.02 15.15
N MET A 213 -13.26 0.67 16.28
CA MET A 213 -12.56 0.39 17.51
C MET A 213 -13.35 -0.61 18.32
N ARG A 214 -12.70 -1.69 18.71
CA ARG A 214 -13.30 -2.60 19.69
C ARG A 214 -12.64 -2.36 21.05
N PRO A 215 -13.37 -1.88 22.06
CA PRO A 215 -12.82 -1.79 23.38
C PRO A 215 -12.64 -3.20 23.94
N THR A 216 -11.45 -3.72 23.85
CA THR A 216 -11.04 -4.94 24.56
C THR A 216 -10.22 -4.54 25.79
N TRP A 217 -10.26 -5.37 26.84
CA TRP A 217 -9.61 -5.11 28.12
C TRP A 217 -8.08 -4.91 28.05
N ARG A 218 -7.46 -5.02 26.86
CA ARG A 218 -6.00 -5.03 26.74
C ARG A 218 -5.40 -4.08 25.71
N VAL A 219 -6.08 -3.77 24.59
CA VAL A 219 -5.53 -2.87 23.55
C VAL A 219 -6.67 -2.24 22.76
N ASP A 220 -6.63 -0.91 22.62
CA ASP A 220 -7.52 -0.16 21.73
C ASP A 220 -6.91 -0.17 20.31
N GLU A 221 -7.06 -1.29 19.61
CA GLU A 221 -6.59 -1.39 18.20
C GLU A 221 -7.77 -1.43 17.23
N PRO A 222 -7.65 -0.79 16.06
CA PRO A 222 -8.65 -0.90 15.01
C PRO A 222 -8.83 -2.34 14.54
N LEU A 223 -10.10 -2.76 14.43
CA LEU A 223 -10.49 -4.09 14.01
C LEU A 223 -11.33 -4.01 12.73
N SER A 224 -11.19 -4.98 11.85
CA SER A 224 -12.09 -5.23 10.75
C SER A 224 -12.99 -6.43 11.06
N GLU A 225 -14.30 -6.27 10.85
CA GLU A 225 -15.30 -7.33 10.92
C GLU A 225 -15.90 -7.50 9.52
N THR A 226 -15.59 -8.62 8.85
CA THR A 226 -15.98 -8.84 7.45
C THR A 226 -16.97 -9.97 7.29
N HIS A 227 -18.15 -9.68 6.72
CA HIS A 227 -19.10 -10.68 6.29
C HIS A 227 -18.89 -11.05 4.81
N ILE A 228 -18.56 -12.31 4.54
CA ILE A 228 -18.29 -12.84 3.20
C ILE A 228 -19.57 -13.44 2.64
N PHE A 229 -20.02 -12.99 1.46
CA PHE A 229 -21.26 -13.47 0.85
C PHE A 229 -21.10 -14.89 0.35
N ASN A 230 -22.14 -15.71 0.62
CA ASN A 230 -22.21 -17.10 0.18
C ASN A 230 -21.00 -17.95 0.63
N PHE A 231 -20.48 -17.67 1.82
CA PHE A 231 -19.34 -18.37 2.41
C PHE A 231 -19.66 -18.82 3.83
N ASN A 232 -19.34 -20.05 4.19
CA ASN A 232 -19.69 -20.63 5.50
C ASN A 232 -18.58 -21.52 6.10
N LYS A 233 -17.34 -21.42 5.57
CA LYS A 233 -16.21 -22.18 6.12
C LYS A 233 -15.54 -21.44 7.25
N ASN A 234 -14.92 -22.19 8.17
CA ASN A 234 -14.07 -21.62 9.20
C ASN A 234 -12.74 -21.16 8.58
N LEU A 235 -12.32 -19.96 8.95
CA LEU A 235 -11.07 -19.31 8.48
C LEU A 235 -10.14 -18.90 9.62
N TYR A 236 -10.41 -19.30 10.87
CA TYR A 236 -9.57 -18.96 12.00
C TYR A 236 -8.11 -19.40 11.79
N GLY A 237 -7.17 -18.50 12.07
CA GLY A 237 -5.74 -18.72 11.86
C GLY A 237 -5.25 -18.55 10.41
N GLU A 238 -6.17 -18.36 9.46
CA GLU A 238 -5.78 -18.11 8.07
C GLU A 238 -5.50 -16.62 7.82
N ASN A 239 -4.49 -16.33 7.00
CA ASN A 239 -4.25 -14.97 6.51
C ASN A 239 -5.18 -14.68 5.34
N ILE A 240 -6.11 -13.76 5.54
CA ILE A 240 -7.14 -13.40 4.57
C ILE A 240 -6.92 -11.97 4.08
N ARG A 241 -6.87 -11.81 2.76
CA ARG A 241 -6.78 -10.52 2.11
C ARG A 241 -8.16 -9.91 1.90
N ILE A 242 -8.30 -8.64 2.29
CA ILE A 242 -9.49 -7.82 2.10
C ILE A 242 -9.11 -6.59 1.29
N GLU A 243 -9.93 -6.27 0.29
CA GLU A 243 -9.84 -5.06 -0.52
C GLU A 243 -11.06 -4.19 -0.28
N LEU A 244 -10.86 -2.92 0.08
CA LEU A 244 -11.94 -1.94 0.26
C LEU A 244 -12.28 -1.30 -1.09
N VAL A 245 -13.55 -1.37 -1.49
CA VAL A 245 -14.03 -0.84 -2.77
C VAL A 245 -14.60 0.57 -2.62
N ARG A 246 -15.54 0.76 -1.70
CA ARG A 246 -16.13 2.07 -1.39
C ARG A 246 -16.67 2.12 0.04
N TYR A 247 -16.73 3.32 0.59
CA TYR A 247 -17.36 3.60 1.86
C TYR A 247 -18.88 3.59 1.69
N LEU A 248 -19.59 2.86 2.55
CA LEU A 248 -21.05 2.78 2.48
C LEU A 248 -21.71 3.72 3.49
N ARG A 249 -21.27 3.68 4.75
CA ARG A 249 -21.88 4.47 5.84
C ARG A 249 -21.04 4.46 7.11
N GLU A 250 -21.36 5.35 8.02
CA GLU A 250 -20.82 5.34 9.39
C GLU A 250 -21.37 4.17 10.23
N GLU A 251 -20.67 3.87 11.30
CA GLU A 251 -21.19 2.96 12.32
C GLU A 251 -22.48 3.52 12.92
N LYS A 252 -23.44 2.64 13.19
CA LYS A 252 -24.71 3.00 13.82
C LYS A 252 -24.96 2.15 15.05
N LYS A 253 -25.51 2.75 16.08
CA LYS A 253 -26.09 2.01 17.22
C LYS A 253 -27.52 1.61 16.86
N PHE A 254 -27.88 0.38 17.14
CA PHE A 254 -29.21 -0.15 16.88
C PHE A 254 -29.90 -0.51 18.19
N SER A 255 -31.21 -0.35 18.23
CA SER A 255 -32.03 -0.65 19.41
C SER A 255 -32.49 -2.09 19.46
N SER A 256 -32.45 -2.82 18.33
CA SER A 256 -32.87 -4.20 18.22
C SER A 256 -32.09 -5.00 17.17
N VAL A 257 -32.12 -6.34 17.30
CA VAL A 257 -31.54 -7.27 16.33
C VAL A 257 -32.20 -7.12 14.96
N ASP A 258 -33.49 -6.85 14.91
CA ASP A 258 -34.24 -6.68 13.66
C ASP A 258 -33.82 -5.42 12.90
N GLU A 259 -33.51 -4.33 13.60
CA GLU A 259 -32.94 -3.14 12.96
C GLU A 259 -31.56 -3.43 12.36
N ILE A 260 -30.70 -4.17 13.09
CA ILE A 260 -29.39 -4.59 12.57
C ILE A 260 -29.60 -5.41 11.27
N ARG A 261 -30.47 -6.41 11.30
CA ARG A 261 -30.76 -7.25 10.14
C ARG A 261 -31.27 -6.46 8.93
N LYS A 262 -32.20 -5.52 9.16
CA LYS A 262 -32.71 -4.64 8.09
C LYS A 262 -31.58 -3.82 7.46
N GLN A 263 -30.71 -3.24 8.28
CA GLN A 263 -29.60 -2.46 7.77
C GLN A 263 -28.58 -3.33 7.01
N LEU A 264 -28.21 -4.52 7.54
CA LEU A 264 -27.28 -5.42 6.86
C LEU A 264 -27.84 -5.96 5.54
N ASN A 265 -29.17 -6.22 5.49
CA ASN A 265 -29.85 -6.58 4.23
C ASN A 265 -29.79 -5.44 3.21
N TYR A 266 -29.97 -4.18 3.65
CA TYR A 266 -29.83 -3.01 2.81
C TYR A 266 -28.37 -2.86 2.30
N ASP A 267 -27.38 -2.93 3.19
CA ASP A 267 -25.96 -2.87 2.84
C ASP A 267 -25.63 -3.96 1.79
N LYS A 268 -26.06 -5.19 2.03
CA LYS A 268 -25.88 -6.30 1.10
C LYS A 268 -26.51 -6.04 -0.26
N SER A 269 -27.76 -5.55 -0.30
CA SER A 269 -28.48 -5.28 -1.57
C SER A 269 -27.83 -4.16 -2.39
N SER A 270 -27.09 -3.25 -1.76
CA SER A 270 -26.36 -2.19 -2.44
C SER A 270 -25.05 -2.66 -3.11
N ILE A 271 -24.61 -3.89 -2.81
CA ILE A 271 -23.36 -4.51 -3.31
C ILE A 271 -23.64 -5.56 -4.39
N ILE A 272 -24.79 -6.23 -4.33
CA ILE A 272 -25.17 -7.30 -5.27
C ILE A 272 -25.72 -6.72 -6.57
#